data_b323a93a22f03d6715743bbfc0e4ad77
#
_entry.id   b323a93a22f03d6715743bbfc0e4ad77
#
_cell.length_a   1.000
_cell.length_b   1.000
_cell.length_c   1.000
_cell.angle_alpha   90.00
_cell.angle_beta   90.00
_cell.angle_gamma   90.00
#
_symmetry.space_group_name_H-M   'P 1'
#
loop_
_entity.id
_entity.type
_entity.pdbx_description
1 polymer ?
#
loop_
_entity_poly.entity_id
_entity_poly.type
_entity_poly.pdbx_seq_one_letter_code
_entity_poly.pdbx_strand_id
1 'polypeptide(L)'
;MRTVIALAIVAVPVPALAQHEGHGQPEGEKPTDHSTMDHSQMDHGAAAATSGGPVLQGLKLDIPKPPEAPPPAAAGSGPPRAADAIWGAEAMRESREALARENGGMTLFWVQGDRLELRSREGHDGFLWDMQGWYGGDIDKLWVKTEGEGEVSGPLEDAEVQALWSHGIGPWFDLQAGVRQDLTGPDRTHAVIGVQGLAPYLFEVDAAAFVSNKGDITARIEAELDQRITQSLILQPRMELALSAQDIPELGVGAGIDHFEAGLRLRYELAPEFAPYIGIEQEWKLGDSADFARLEGEDPSVTSVVVGVRFWF
;
A
#
# COMPACT_ATOMS: atom_id res chain seq x y z
N MET A 1 13.21 40.00 -7.53
CA MET A 1 12.17 39.98 -6.49
C MET A 1 11.99 38.52 -6.15
N ARG A 2 12.36 38.13 -4.92
CA ARG A 2 12.22 36.72 -4.47
C ARG A 2 10.77 36.52 -4.06
N THR A 3 10.01 35.82 -4.86
CA THR A 3 8.65 35.39 -4.51
C THR A 3 8.77 34.12 -3.64
N VAL A 4 8.54 34.27 -2.36
CA VAL A 4 8.41 33.13 -1.45
C VAL A 4 7.03 32.53 -1.68
N ILE A 5 6.97 31.38 -2.32
CA ILE A 5 5.74 30.59 -2.40
C ILE A 5 5.54 29.97 -1.03
N ALA A 6 4.60 30.53 -0.25
CA ALA A 6 4.18 29.95 1.01
C ALA A 6 3.26 28.77 0.71
N LEU A 7 3.78 27.56 0.95
CA LEU A 7 2.98 26.34 0.95
C LEU A 7 2.00 26.42 2.14
N ALA A 8 0.73 26.70 1.85
CA ALA A 8 -0.32 26.72 2.86
C ALA A 8 -0.67 25.27 3.22
N ILE A 9 -0.12 24.79 4.32
CA ILE A 9 -0.56 23.54 4.94
C ILE A 9 -1.96 23.80 5.49
N VAL A 10 -2.98 23.27 4.82
CA VAL A 10 -4.34 23.24 5.35
C VAL A 10 -4.38 22.19 6.46
N ALA A 11 -4.30 22.63 7.68
CA ALA A 11 -4.54 21.78 8.84
C ALA A 11 -6.03 21.42 8.90
N VAL A 12 -6.37 20.22 8.46
CA VAL A 12 -7.69 19.64 8.70
C VAL A 12 -7.73 19.20 10.15
N PRO A 13 -8.68 19.68 10.98
CA PRO A 13 -8.79 19.22 12.36
C PRO A 13 -9.22 17.75 12.37
N VAL A 14 -8.34 16.87 12.84
CA VAL A 14 -8.68 15.48 13.12
C VAL A 14 -9.54 15.46 14.40
N PRO A 15 -10.76 14.91 14.38
CA PRO A 15 -11.51 14.71 15.61
C PRO A 15 -10.78 13.66 16.45
N ALA A 16 -10.34 14.05 17.64
CA ALA A 16 -9.82 13.13 18.63
C ALA A 16 -10.95 12.19 19.06
N LEU A 17 -10.92 10.97 18.61
CA LEU A 17 -11.82 9.91 19.06
C LEU A 17 -11.05 8.92 19.94
N ALA A 18 -11.74 8.63 21.06
CA ALA A 18 -11.47 7.61 22.06
C ALA A 18 -10.47 7.97 23.16
N GLN A 19 -10.98 8.70 24.14
CA GLN A 19 -10.57 8.49 25.53
C GLN A 19 -11.00 7.06 25.94
N HIS A 20 -10.04 6.18 26.08
CA HIS A 20 -10.25 4.92 26.79
C HIS A 20 -10.38 5.27 28.27
N GLU A 21 -11.59 5.23 28.81
CA GLU A 21 -11.83 5.35 30.26
C GLU A 21 -11.12 4.19 30.93
N GLY A 22 -10.18 4.54 31.83
CA GLY A 22 -9.39 3.58 32.58
C GLY A 22 -10.27 2.74 33.48
N HIS A 23 -10.18 1.43 33.35
CA HIS A 23 -10.61 0.54 34.38
C HIS A 23 -9.72 0.77 35.61
N GLY A 24 -10.35 1.25 36.69
CA GLY A 24 -9.71 1.41 37.98
C GLY A 24 -9.10 0.08 38.44
N GLN A 25 -7.82 0.10 38.73
CA GLN A 25 -7.15 -1.02 39.41
C GLN A 25 -7.66 -1.06 40.87
N PRO A 26 -8.02 -2.22 41.36
CA PRO A 26 -8.17 -2.42 42.81
C PRO A 26 -6.77 -2.38 43.46
N GLU A 27 -6.61 -1.48 44.41
CA GLU A 27 -5.44 -1.43 45.28
C GLU A 27 -5.31 -2.74 46.07
N GLY A 28 -4.13 -3.34 46.03
CA GLY A 28 -3.65 -4.24 47.08
C GLY A 28 -3.40 -5.69 46.74
N GLU A 29 -2.49 -6.00 45.84
CA GLU A 29 -1.76 -7.25 45.88
C GLU A 29 -0.24 -7.02 45.73
N LYS A 30 0.49 -7.56 46.72
CA LYS A 30 1.96 -7.53 46.75
C LYS A 30 2.53 -8.35 45.58
N PRO A 31 3.65 -7.92 45.01
CA PRO A 31 4.33 -8.70 43.97
C PRO A 31 4.73 -10.09 44.52
N THR A 32 4.23 -11.12 43.88
CA THR A 32 4.67 -12.50 44.15
C THR A 32 6.03 -12.71 43.50
N ASP A 33 7.03 -13.02 44.33
CA ASP A 33 8.38 -13.38 43.87
C ASP A 33 8.34 -14.76 43.18
N HIS A 34 8.58 -14.78 41.87
CA HIS A 34 8.62 -16.00 41.05
C HIS A 34 10.01 -16.64 40.96
N SER A 35 10.98 -16.21 41.80
CA SER A 35 12.37 -16.71 41.75
C SER A 35 12.58 -18.14 42.28
N THR A 36 11.52 -18.82 42.73
CA THR A 36 11.62 -20.17 43.33
C THR A 36 10.79 -21.24 42.63
N MET A 37 10.36 -21.04 41.38
CA MET A 37 9.73 -22.14 40.64
C MET A 37 10.80 -23.03 40.00
N ASP A 38 10.96 -24.22 40.61
CA ASP A 38 11.78 -25.31 40.07
C ASP A 38 11.06 -25.95 38.87
N HIS A 39 11.53 -25.73 37.67
CA HIS A 39 10.99 -26.29 36.43
C HIS A 39 11.52 -27.69 36.09
N SER A 40 12.26 -28.35 37.01
CA SER A 40 12.87 -29.65 36.74
C SER A 40 11.92 -30.86 36.80
N GLN A 41 10.63 -30.65 37.05
CA GLN A 41 9.62 -31.74 37.14
C GLN A 41 8.50 -31.66 36.11
N MET A 42 8.69 -30.99 34.99
CA MET A 42 7.75 -31.12 33.85
C MET A 42 8.13 -32.35 33.02
N ASP A 43 7.50 -33.46 33.34
CA ASP A 43 7.54 -34.70 32.55
C ASP A 43 6.67 -34.52 31.30
N HIS A 44 7.29 -34.46 30.13
CA HIS A 44 6.60 -34.45 28.84
C HIS A 44 6.21 -35.81 28.33
N GLY A 45 5.85 -36.71 29.26
CA GLY A 45 5.28 -38.01 28.93
C GLY A 45 3.93 -37.86 28.22
N ALA A 46 3.81 -38.49 27.03
CA ALA A 46 2.58 -38.59 26.28
C ALA A 46 1.43 -39.14 27.13
N ALA A 47 0.60 -38.26 27.67
CA ALA A 47 -0.62 -38.65 28.39
C ALA A 47 -1.77 -38.61 27.37
N ALA A 48 -2.45 -39.76 27.28
CA ALA A 48 -3.74 -39.91 26.62
C ALA A 48 -4.73 -38.86 27.16
N ALA A 49 -5.48 -38.28 26.24
CA ALA A 49 -6.48 -37.25 26.50
C ALA A 49 -7.53 -37.76 27.53
N THR A 50 -7.34 -37.43 28.80
CA THR A 50 -8.41 -37.42 29.77
C THR A 50 -8.94 -36.00 29.90
N SER A 51 -10.17 -35.80 29.47
CA SER A 51 -10.95 -34.60 29.58
C SER A 51 -11.11 -34.16 31.04
N GLY A 52 -10.29 -33.20 31.47
CA GLY A 52 -10.37 -32.58 32.78
C GLY A 52 -9.55 -31.32 32.86
N GLY A 53 -10.01 -30.26 32.20
CA GLY A 53 -9.49 -28.91 32.43
C GLY A 53 -9.90 -28.37 33.80
N PRO A 54 -9.20 -27.36 34.36
CA PRO A 54 -9.52 -26.80 35.65
C PRO A 54 -10.96 -26.26 35.63
N VAL A 55 -11.79 -26.83 36.51
CA VAL A 55 -13.18 -26.41 36.71
C VAL A 55 -13.15 -25.05 37.41
N LEU A 56 -13.41 -23.97 36.72
CA LEU A 56 -13.83 -22.72 37.32
C LEU A 56 -15.21 -22.98 37.96
N GLN A 57 -15.23 -23.24 39.26
CA GLN A 57 -16.45 -23.45 40.01
C GLN A 57 -17.33 -22.19 39.94
N GLY A 58 -18.38 -22.25 39.15
CA GLY A 58 -19.43 -21.24 39.11
C GLY A 58 -19.92 -20.82 37.73
N LEU A 59 -19.17 -21.03 36.67
CA LEU A 59 -19.63 -20.71 35.32
C LEU A 59 -19.94 -22.03 34.58
N LYS A 60 -21.22 -22.43 34.58
CA LYS A 60 -21.69 -23.42 33.61
C LYS A 60 -21.78 -22.73 32.25
N LEU A 61 -20.66 -22.66 31.52
CA LEU A 61 -20.69 -22.43 30.10
C LEU A 61 -21.32 -23.68 29.48
N ASP A 62 -22.56 -23.55 29.02
CA ASP A 62 -23.23 -24.55 28.21
C ASP A 62 -22.59 -24.52 26.80
N ILE A 63 -21.36 -25.02 26.72
CA ILE A 63 -20.67 -25.19 25.46
C ILE A 63 -21.38 -26.30 24.71
N PRO A 64 -22.03 -26.05 23.57
CA PRO A 64 -22.66 -27.08 22.79
C PRO A 64 -21.65 -28.20 22.54
N LYS A 65 -21.98 -29.42 22.96
CA LYS A 65 -21.13 -30.59 22.75
C LYS A 65 -20.94 -30.73 21.23
N PRO A 66 -19.70 -30.79 20.72
CA PRO A 66 -19.49 -30.97 19.29
C PRO A 66 -20.23 -32.24 18.83
N PRO A 67 -20.79 -32.27 17.63
CA PRO A 67 -21.49 -33.41 17.09
C PRO A 67 -20.59 -34.65 17.17
N GLU A 68 -21.12 -35.75 17.72
CA GLU A 68 -20.38 -37.02 17.89
C GLU A 68 -20.07 -37.69 16.54
N ALA A 69 -20.75 -37.29 15.47
CA ALA A 69 -20.51 -37.82 14.14
C ALA A 69 -19.36 -37.08 13.46
N PRO A 70 -18.47 -37.80 12.75
CA PRO A 70 -17.48 -37.12 11.89
C PRO A 70 -18.19 -36.21 10.91
N PRO A 71 -17.59 -35.04 10.58
CA PRO A 71 -18.19 -34.11 9.62
C PRO A 71 -18.43 -34.84 8.29
N PRO A 72 -19.53 -34.53 7.58
CA PRO A 72 -19.80 -35.14 6.30
C PRO A 72 -18.63 -34.93 5.33
N ALA A 73 -18.46 -35.87 4.37
CA ALA A 73 -17.34 -35.86 3.43
C ALA A 73 -17.20 -34.55 2.62
N ALA A 74 -18.30 -33.79 2.49
CA ALA A 74 -18.30 -32.47 1.87
C ALA A 74 -17.76 -31.34 2.78
N ALA A 75 -17.60 -31.59 4.09
CA ALA A 75 -17.04 -30.61 5.01
C ALA A 75 -15.54 -30.44 4.75
N GLY A 76 -15.13 -29.25 4.34
CA GLY A 76 -13.75 -28.95 3.98
C GLY A 76 -13.39 -29.16 2.50
N SER A 77 -14.27 -29.70 1.68
CA SER A 77 -14.05 -29.89 0.23
C SER A 77 -14.82 -28.90 -0.67
N GLY A 78 -15.61 -28.02 -0.06
CA GLY A 78 -16.45 -27.05 -0.76
C GLY A 78 -15.90 -25.63 -0.73
N PRO A 79 -16.60 -24.67 -1.36
CA PRO A 79 -16.29 -23.26 -1.23
C PRO A 79 -16.29 -22.84 0.25
N PRO A 80 -15.80 -21.64 0.63
CA PRO A 80 -15.49 -21.19 2.00
C PRO A 80 -16.72 -21.10 2.94
N ARG A 81 -17.57 -22.12 2.96
CA ARG A 81 -18.76 -22.29 3.79
C ARG A 81 -18.84 -23.71 4.37
N ALA A 82 -17.69 -24.31 4.63
CA ALA A 82 -17.62 -25.67 5.16
C ALA A 82 -18.42 -25.87 6.46
N ALA A 83 -18.53 -24.83 7.30
CA ALA A 83 -19.32 -24.85 8.52
C ALA A 83 -20.84 -25.02 8.26
N ASP A 84 -21.35 -24.62 7.12
CA ASP A 84 -22.78 -24.78 6.75
C ASP A 84 -23.17 -26.27 6.67
N ALA A 85 -22.23 -27.13 6.30
CA ALA A 85 -22.47 -28.58 6.24
C ALA A 85 -22.60 -29.21 7.63
N ILE A 86 -22.06 -28.57 8.68
CA ILE A 86 -22.04 -29.08 10.04
C ILE A 86 -23.18 -28.46 10.88
N TRP A 87 -23.33 -27.16 10.80
CA TRP A 87 -24.18 -26.36 11.66
C TRP A 87 -25.46 -25.87 11.02
N GLY A 88 -25.61 -26.07 9.69
CA GLY A 88 -26.73 -25.60 8.92
C GLY A 88 -26.50 -24.18 8.37
N ALA A 89 -26.94 -23.97 7.12
CA ALA A 89 -26.70 -22.71 6.38
C ALA A 89 -27.35 -21.50 7.06
N GLU A 90 -28.52 -21.67 7.71
CA GLU A 90 -29.24 -20.57 8.36
C GLU A 90 -28.51 -20.05 9.59
N ALA A 91 -28.10 -20.96 10.52
CA ALA A 91 -27.35 -20.58 11.70
C ALA A 91 -26.01 -19.92 11.34
N MET A 92 -25.33 -20.45 10.31
CA MET A 92 -24.07 -19.89 9.83
C MET A 92 -24.27 -18.55 9.08
N ARG A 93 -25.42 -18.32 8.47
CA ARG A 93 -25.73 -17.04 7.84
C ARG A 93 -25.77 -15.92 8.88
N GLU A 94 -26.50 -16.10 9.96
CA GLU A 94 -26.59 -15.12 11.07
C GLU A 94 -25.21 -14.83 11.68
N SER A 95 -24.42 -15.87 11.90
CA SER A 95 -23.06 -15.73 12.45
C SER A 95 -22.13 -14.95 11.49
N ARG A 96 -22.22 -15.20 10.19
CA ARG A 96 -21.43 -14.45 9.18
C ARG A 96 -21.86 -12.99 9.08
N GLU A 97 -23.16 -12.73 9.15
CA GLU A 97 -23.68 -11.35 9.14
C GLU A 97 -23.27 -10.60 10.40
N ALA A 98 -23.24 -11.25 11.55
CA ALA A 98 -22.72 -10.67 12.78
C ALA A 98 -21.21 -10.38 12.66
N LEU A 99 -20.43 -11.35 12.18
CA LEU A 99 -18.98 -11.18 11.96
C LEU A 99 -18.67 -10.05 10.98
N ALA A 100 -19.42 -9.97 9.87
CA ALA A 100 -19.25 -8.89 8.89
C ALA A 100 -19.58 -7.51 9.46
N ARG A 101 -20.58 -7.41 10.35
CA ARG A 101 -20.89 -6.14 11.03
C ARG A 101 -19.85 -5.74 12.06
N GLU A 102 -19.21 -6.70 12.71
CA GLU A 102 -18.28 -6.48 13.84
C GLU A 102 -16.83 -6.34 13.37
N ASN A 103 -16.45 -7.05 12.31
CA ASN A 103 -15.04 -7.17 11.91
C ASN A 103 -14.79 -7.01 10.39
N GLY A 104 -15.79 -6.63 9.61
CA GLY A 104 -15.63 -6.47 8.16
C GLY A 104 -16.80 -5.77 7.52
N GLY A 105 -16.72 -5.59 6.19
CA GLY A 105 -17.78 -4.92 5.41
C GLY A 105 -17.88 -3.42 5.69
N MET A 106 -16.90 -2.82 6.34
CA MET A 106 -16.83 -1.37 6.54
C MET A 106 -16.39 -0.68 5.24
N THR A 107 -16.93 0.50 5.01
CA THR A 107 -16.43 1.39 3.98
C THR A 107 -15.41 2.31 4.64
N LEU A 108 -14.20 2.32 4.11
CA LEU A 108 -13.08 3.09 4.61
C LEU A 108 -12.60 4.05 3.52
N PHE A 109 -11.84 5.03 3.92
CA PHE A 109 -11.00 5.81 3.02
C PHE A 109 -9.57 5.79 3.54
N TRP A 110 -8.64 5.89 2.63
CA TRP A 110 -7.22 5.99 2.92
C TRP A 110 -6.56 6.93 1.93
N VAL A 111 -5.60 7.71 2.37
CA VAL A 111 -4.83 8.65 1.55
C VAL A 111 -3.37 8.52 1.91
N GLN A 112 -2.51 8.49 0.89
CA GLN A 112 -1.07 8.47 1.04
C GLN A 112 -0.43 9.51 0.12
N GLY A 113 0.52 10.27 0.65
CA GLY A 113 1.55 10.91 -0.13
C GLY A 113 2.79 10.03 -0.05
N ASP A 114 3.07 9.30 -1.11
CA ASP A 114 4.21 8.40 -1.14
C ASP A 114 5.50 9.18 -1.34
N ARG A 115 5.48 10.08 -2.30
CA ARG A 115 6.60 10.97 -2.59
C ARG A 115 6.11 12.42 -2.61
N LEU A 116 6.69 13.25 -1.76
CA LEU A 116 6.59 14.69 -1.85
C LEU A 116 8.02 15.21 -1.71
N GLU A 117 8.69 15.41 -2.84
CA GLU A 117 10.14 15.56 -2.95
C GLU A 117 10.56 16.91 -3.49
N LEU A 118 11.68 17.39 -2.96
CA LEU A 118 12.54 18.35 -3.64
C LEU A 118 13.72 17.57 -4.21
N ARG A 119 13.98 17.77 -5.49
CA ARG A 119 15.02 17.11 -6.28
C ARG A 119 16.11 18.11 -6.63
N SER A 120 17.34 17.85 -6.20
CA SER A 120 18.49 18.64 -6.60
C SER A 120 19.28 17.88 -7.66
N ARG A 121 19.38 18.44 -8.85
CA ARG A 121 20.06 17.87 -10.01
C ARG A 121 20.97 18.91 -10.66
N GLU A 122 21.93 18.48 -11.49
CA GLU A 122 22.76 19.41 -12.23
C GLU A 122 21.91 20.24 -13.18
N GLY A 123 21.96 21.55 -13.00
CA GLY A 123 21.24 22.53 -13.83
C GLY A 123 20.05 23.16 -13.13
N HIS A 124 19.05 22.40 -12.70
CA HIS A 124 17.83 22.94 -12.12
C HIS A 124 17.33 22.09 -10.96
N ASP A 125 16.85 22.74 -9.91
CA ASP A 125 16.16 22.06 -8.82
C ASP A 125 14.71 21.83 -9.19
N GLY A 126 14.22 20.61 -8.96
CA GLY A 126 12.86 20.19 -9.26
C GLY A 126 12.07 19.83 -8.00
N PHE A 127 10.80 19.55 -8.22
CA PHE A 127 9.92 18.95 -7.23
C PHE A 127 9.11 17.81 -7.87
N LEU A 128 8.71 16.87 -7.05
CA LEU A 128 7.82 15.78 -7.48
C LEU A 128 6.78 15.55 -6.38
N TRP A 129 5.56 15.24 -6.79
CA TRP A 129 4.55 14.65 -5.93
C TRP A 129 4.03 13.35 -6.54
N ASP A 130 3.77 12.39 -5.66
CA ASP A 130 3.09 11.14 -5.96
C ASP A 130 2.16 10.86 -4.79
N MET A 131 0.87 10.91 -5.07
CA MET A 131 -0.18 10.78 -4.07
C MET A 131 -1.26 9.84 -4.56
N GLN A 132 -1.79 9.06 -3.64
CA GLN A 132 -2.88 8.16 -3.94
C GLN A 132 -3.86 8.08 -2.77
N GLY A 133 -5.05 7.63 -3.07
CA GLY A 133 -6.06 7.38 -2.05
C GLY A 133 -7.18 6.53 -2.59
N TRP A 134 -7.89 5.87 -1.69
CA TRP A 134 -9.02 5.06 -2.08
C TRP A 134 -10.19 5.20 -1.11
N TYR A 135 -11.35 4.89 -1.63
CA TYR A 135 -12.61 4.83 -0.88
C TYR A 135 -13.37 3.57 -1.28
N GLY A 136 -13.75 2.75 -0.32
CA GLY A 136 -14.48 1.52 -0.60
C GLY A 136 -14.40 0.49 0.51
N GLY A 137 -14.73 -0.74 0.16
CA GLY A 137 -14.64 -1.91 1.03
C GLY A 137 -13.37 -2.72 0.78
N ASP A 138 -13.35 -3.94 1.31
CA ASP A 138 -12.20 -4.83 1.19
C ASP A 138 -11.94 -5.31 -0.25
N ILE A 139 -13.02 -5.47 -1.04
CA ILE A 139 -12.93 -6.05 -2.38
C ILE A 139 -12.99 -4.99 -3.46
N ASP A 140 -13.94 -4.07 -3.36
CA ASP A 140 -14.18 -3.04 -4.38
C ASP A 140 -13.90 -1.67 -3.82
N LYS A 141 -13.04 -0.89 -4.52
CA LYS A 141 -12.60 0.45 -4.13
C LYS A 141 -12.61 1.39 -5.33
N LEU A 142 -12.94 2.63 -5.10
CA LEU A 142 -12.59 3.72 -5.99
C LEU A 142 -11.19 4.19 -5.61
N TRP A 143 -10.24 4.12 -6.53
CA TRP A 143 -8.86 4.54 -6.34
C TRP A 143 -8.57 5.78 -7.16
N VAL A 144 -7.90 6.74 -6.57
CA VAL A 144 -7.44 7.96 -7.24
C VAL A 144 -5.94 8.05 -7.04
N LYS A 145 -5.19 8.24 -8.13
CA LYS A 145 -3.75 8.50 -8.12
C LYS A 145 -3.48 9.84 -8.78
N THR A 146 -2.50 10.57 -8.31
CA THR A 146 -1.99 11.78 -8.95
C THR A 146 -0.49 11.87 -8.77
N GLU A 147 0.19 12.07 -9.87
CA GLU A 147 1.63 12.23 -9.92
C GLU A 147 1.97 13.45 -10.75
N GLY A 148 3.10 14.06 -10.47
CA GLY A 148 3.64 15.10 -11.33
C GLY A 148 4.95 15.64 -10.83
N GLU A 149 5.66 16.26 -11.74
CA GLU A 149 6.96 16.87 -11.49
C GLU A 149 7.13 18.19 -12.25
N GLY A 150 8.11 18.94 -11.82
CA GLY A 150 8.45 20.20 -12.48
C GLY A 150 9.63 20.90 -11.82
N GLU A 151 10.05 22.02 -12.43
CA GLU A 151 11.10 22.84 -11.87
C GLU A 151 10.58 23.76 -10.75
N VAL A 152 11.36 23.96 -9.68
CA VAL A 152 11.00 24.83 -8.54
C VAL A 152 10.67 26.27 -8.95
N SER A 153 11.25 26.76 -10.04
CA SER A 153 11.02 28.12 -10.56
C SER A 153 10.64 28.13 -12.05
N GLY A 154 10.27 26.97 -12.57
CA GLY A 154 9.91 26.73 -13.97
C GLY A 154 8.46 26.25 -14.14
N PRO A 155 8.15 25.73 -15.31
CA PRO A 155 6.86 25.14 -15.61
C PRO A 155 6.69 23.78 -14.91
N LEU A 156 5.46 23.30 -14.90
CA LEU A 156 5.13 21.91 -14.64
C LEU A 156 5.55 21.10 -15.86
N GLU A 157 6.40 20.09 -15.67
CA GLU A 157 6.94 19.26 -16.75
C GLU A 157 5.96 18.14 -17.08
N ASP A 158 5.59 17.35 -16.07
CA ASP A 158 4.56 16.32 -16.18
C ASP A 158 3.57 16.39 -15.04
N ALA A 159 2.31 16.05 -15.32
CA ALA A 159 1.28 15.87 -14.31
C ALA A 159 0.14 15.02 -14.84
N GLU A 160 -0.30 14.09 -14.02
CA GLU A 160 -1.40 13.21 -14.34
C GLU A 160 -2.36 13.00 -13.15
N VAL A 161 -3.57 12.64 -13.47
CA VAL A 161 -4.55 12.15 -12.51
C VAL A 161 -5.22 10.90 -13.04
N GLN A 162 -5.38 9.90 -12.18
CA GLN A 162 -6.04 8.65 -12.51
C GLN A 162 -7.25 8.44 -11.61
N ALA A 163 -8.32 7.90 -12.17
CA ALA A 163 -9.51 7.45 -11.43
C ALA A 163 -9.79 6.00 -11.84
N LEU A 164 -9.65 5.08 -10.89
CA LEU A 164 -9.63 3.65 -11.14
C LEU A 164 -10.66 2.95 -10.25
N TRP A 165 -11.38 2.00 -10.80
CA TRP A 165 -12.02 0.96 -10.04
C TRP A 165 -10.96 -0.09 -9.72
N SER A 166 -10.84 -0.45 -8.45
CA SER A 166 -9.91 -1.44 -7.93
C SER A 166 -10.68 -2.61 -7.34
N HIS A 167 -10.35 -3.83 -7.73
CA HIS A 167 -11.01 -5.06 -7.33
C HIS A 167 -10.00 -6.09 -6.82
N GLY A 168 -10.17 -6.55 -5.59
CA GLY A 168 -9.33 -7.56 -4.98
C GLY A 168 -9.43 -8.91 -5.70
N ILE A 169 -8.40 -9.33 -6.42
CA ILE A 169 -8.32 -10.62 -7.12
C ILE A 169 -7.69 -11.72 -6.28
N GLY A 170 -7.26 -11.38 -5.08
CA GLY A 170 -6.66 -12.29 -4.11
C GLY A 170 -6.26 -11.51 -2.85
N PRO A 171 -5.61 -12.18 -1.88
CA PRO A 171 -5.22 -11.51 -0.63
C PRO A 171 -4.10 -10.49 -0.80
N TRP A 172 -3.41 -10.47 -1.93
CA TRP A 172 -2.19 -9.68 -2.15
C TRP A 172 -2.26 -8.72 -3.33
N PHE A 173 -3.21 -8.90 -4.25
CA PHE A 173 -3.30 -8.13 -5.47
C PHE A 173 -4.70 -7.62 -5.75
N ASP A 174 -4.75 -6.39 -6.22
CA ASP A 174 -5.93 -5.73 -6.77
C ASP A 174 -5.75 -5.56 -8.28
N LEU A 175 -6.80 -5.88 -9.06
CA LEU A 175 -6.92 -5.49 -10.45
C LEU A 175 -7.51 -4.08 -10.51
N GLN A 176 -6.91 -3.21 -11.29
CA GLN A 176 -7.35 -1.84 -11.47
C GLN A 176 -7.76 -1.57 -12.91
N ALA A 177 -8.86 -0.83 -13.12
CA ALA A 177 -9.30 -0.39 -14.42
C ALA A 177 -9.97 0.98 -14.34
N GLY A 178 -9.69 1.86 -15.29
CA GLY A 178 -10.25 3.21 -15.26
C GLY A 178 -9.69 4.13 -16.31
N VAL A 179 -9.51 5.38 -15.93
CA VAL A 179 -9.04 6.46 -16.82
C VAL A 179 -7.90 7.22 -16.17
N ARG A 180 -6.98 7.67 -17.00
CA ARG A 180 -5.92 8.64 -16.70
C ARG A 180 -6.12 9.86 -17.60
N GLN A 181 -5.93 11.05 -17.04
CA GLN A 181 -5.88 12.31 -17.74
C GLN A 181 -4.53 12.98 -17.51
N ASP A 182 -3.83 13.28 -18.58
CA ASP A 182 -2.63 14.10 -18.52
C ASP A 182 -3.03 15.58 -18.39
N LEU A 183 -2.40 16.27 -17.46
CA LEU A 183 -2.70 17.68 -17.13
C LEU A 183 -1.71 18.64 -17.77
N THR A 184 -0.60 18.13 -18.30
CA THR A 184 0.44 18.87 -19.00
C THR A 184 0.62 18.35 -20.42
N GLY A 185 1.34 19.10 -21.25
CA GLY A 185 1.58 18.72 -22.66
C GLY A 185 0.32 18.69 -23.51
N PRO A 186 0.30 17.84 -24.56
CA PRO A 186 -0.86 17.65 -25.41
C PRO A 186 -2.00 16.95 -24.64
N ASP A 187 -3.22 17.43 -24.80
CA ASP A 187 -4.41 16.84 -24.13
C ASP A 187 -4.59 15.37 -24.51
N ARG A 188 -4.35 14.48 -23.53
CA ARG A 188 -4.45 13.04 -23.66
C ARG A 188 -5.24 12.43 -22.50
N THR A 189 -6.20 11.63 -22.87
CA THR A 189 -6.96 10.78 -21.96
C THR A 189 -6.66 9.32 -22.29
N HIS A 190 -6.37 8.50 -21.29
CA HIS A 190 -6.01 7.11 -21.45
C HIS A 190 -7.04 6.19 -20.76
N ALA A 191 -7.36 5.10 -21.41
CA ALA A 191 -7.92 3.95 -20.71
C ALA A 191 -6.78 3.23 -19.98
N VAL A 192 -7.05 2.81 -18.75
CA VAL A 192 -6.06 2.18 -17.87
C VAL A 192 -6.52 0.78 -17.49
N ILE A 193 -5.62 -0.18 -17.53
CA ILE A 193 -5.76 -1.48 -16.88
C ILE A 193 -4.45 -1.79 -16.16
N GLY A 194 -4.53 -2.21 -14.90
CA GLY A 194 -3.34 -2.44 -14.08
C GLY A 194 -3.56 -3.46 -12.98
N VAL A 195 -2.47 -3.80 -12.31
CA VAL A 195 -2.43 -4.67 -11.14
C VAL A 195 -1.51 -4.02 -10.11
N GLN A 196 -2.01 -3.89 -8.89
CA GLN A 196 -1.23 -3.37 -7.76
C GLN A 196 -1.28 -4.35 -6.60
N GLY A 197 -0.17 -4.51 -5.86
CA GLY A 197 -0.17 -5.38 -4.69
C GLY A 197 1.21 -5.73 -4.17
N LEU A 198 1.23 -6.73 -3.27
CA LEU A 198 2.44 -7.23 -2.63
C LEU A 198 2.89 -8.55 -3.27
N ALA A 199 4.02 -8.51 -3.94
CA ALA A 199 4.72 -9.68 -4.45
C ALA A 199 5.49 -10.41 -3.33
N PRO A 200 6.02 -11.65 -3.57
CA PRO A 200 6.87 -12.34 -2.60
C PRO A 200 8.01 -11.46 -2.09
N TYR A 201 8.36 -11.65 -0.81
CA TYR A 201 9.34 -10.85 -0.06
C TYR A 201 8.91 -9.40 0.21
N LEU A 202 7.60 -9.10 0.13
CA LEU A 202 7.00 -7.79 0.42
C LEU A 202 7.42 -6.69 -0.57
N PHE A 203 7.72 -7.06 -1.81
CA PHE A 203 7.84 -6.07 -2.88
C PHE A 203 6.46 -5.48 -3.18
N GLU A 204 6.31 -4.19 -3.02
CA GLU A 204 5.16 -3.46 -3.55
C GLU A 204 5.35 -3.34 -5.07
N VAL A 205 4.36 -3.76 -5.83
CA VAL A 205 4.40 -3.75 -7.29
C VAL A 205 3.16 -3.05 -7.81
N ASP A 206 3.36 -2.11 -8.71
CA ASP A 206 2.31 -1.48 -9.52
C ASP A 206 2.67 -1.65 -10.99
N ALA A 207 1.77 -2.23 -11.78
CA ALA A 207 1.98 -2.41 -13.21
C ALA A 207 0.70 -2.03 -13.95
N ALA A 208 0.80 -1.08 -14.88
CA ALA A 208 -0.34 -0.60 -15.63
C ALA A 208 -0.02 -0.46 -17.14
N ALA A 209 -1.02 -0.70 -17.95
CA ALA A 209 -1.03 -0.42 -19.38
C ALA A 209 -2.04 0.68 -19.68
N PHE A 210 -1.69 1.55 -20.60
CA PHE A 210 -2.42 2.76 -20.96
C PHE A 210 -2.68 2.77 -22.46
N VAL A 211 -3.90 3.09 -22.86
CA VAL A 211 -4.27 3.31 -24.26
C VAL A 211 -4.85 4.71 -24.40
N SER A 212 -4.14 5.59 -25.12
CA SER A 212 -4.53 6.98 -25.27
C SER A 212 -5.70 7.17 -26.26
N ASN A 213 -6.39 8.30 -26.17
CA ASN A 213 -7.38 8.74 -27.15
C ASN A 213 -6.78 9.01 -28.55
N LYS A 214 -5.46 8.98 -28.69
CA LYS A 214 -4.72 9.07 -29.95
C LYS A 214 -4.36 7.68 -30.51
N GLY A 215 -4.54 6.62 -29.74
CA GLY A 215 -4.21 5.24 -30.08
C GLY A 215 -2.80 4.82 -29.63
N ASP A 216 -2.11 5.64 -28.83
CA ASP A 216 -0.82 5.28 -28.27
C ASP A 216 -0.99 4.24 -27.17
N ILE A 217 -0.11 3.26 -27.13
CA ILE A 217 -0.08 2.21 -26.12
C ILE A 217 1.23 2.31 -25.34
N THR A 218 1.11 2.56 -24.04
CA THR A 218 2.25 2.62 -23.13
C THR A 218 2.02 1.73 -21.91
N ALA A 219 3.07 1.44 -21.17
CA ALA A 219 2.99 0.69 -19.92
C ALA A 219 4.01 1.22 -18.92
N ARG A 220 3.68 1.12 -17.62
CA ARG A 220 4.58 1.46 -16.52
C ARG A 220 4.60 0.30 -15.54
N ILE A 221 5.77 -0.02 -15.03
CA ILE A 221 5.98 -1.05 -14.00
C ILE A 221 6.85 -0.44 -12.92
N GLU A 222 6.33 -0.43 -11.71
CA GLU A 222 7.03 0.04 -10.52
C GLU A 222 7.22 -1.10 -9.54
N ALA A 223 8.33 -1.09 -8.84
CA ALA A 223 8.60 -2.01 -7.75
C ALA A 223 9.39 -1.30 -6.65
N GLU A 224 8.94 -1.43 -5.42
CA GLU A 224 9.64 -0.91 -4.25
C GLU A 224 9.66 -1.92 -3.11
N LEU A 225 10.60 -1.74 -2.19
CA LEU A 225 10.77 -2.62 -1.03
C LEU A 225 11.12 -1.79 0.20
N ASP A 226 10.33 -1.94 1.25
CA ASP A 226 10.63 -1.36 2.55
C ASP A 226 11.55 -2.31 3.36
N GLN A 227 12.86 -2.07 3.29
CA GLN A 227 13.82 -2.81 4.09
C GLN A 227 14.06 -2.11 5.44
N ARG A 228 13.43 -2.61 6.50
CA ARG A 228 13.63 -2.09 7.86
C ARG A 228 15.01 -2.43 8.37
N ILE A 229 15.87 -1.39 8.59
CA ILE A 229 17.20 -1.50 9.22
C ILE A 229 17.03 -1.50 10.73
N THR A 230 16.15 -0.62 11.24
CA THR A 230 15.72 -0.56 12.64
C THR A 230 14.20 -0.44 12.68
N GLN A 231 13.62 -0.27 13.86
CA GLN A 231 12.17 -0.04 13.99
C GLN A 231 11.69 1.24 13.27
N SER A 232 12.54 2.27 13.21
CA SER A 232 12.19 3.57 12.63
C SER A 232 13.03 3.93 11.39
N LEU A 233 14.10 3.20 11.10
CA LEU A 233 14.95 3.49 9.95
C LEU A 233 14.71 2.46 8.85
N ILE A 234 14.29 2.92 7.69
CA ILE A 234 13.91 2.10 6.55
C ILE A 234 14.75 2.52 5.35
N LEU A 235 15.33 1.53 4.69
CA LEU A 235 15.96 1.69 3.38
C LEU A 235 14.98 1.22 2.32
N GLN A 236 14.65 2.11 1.38
CA GLN A 236 13.67 1.85 0.33
C GLN A 236 14.34 1.94 -1.04
N PRO A 237 14.79 0.82 -1.63
CA PRO A 237 15.04 0.74 -3.05
C PRO A 237 13.72 0.80 -3.83
N ARG A 238 13.70 1.57 -4.92
CA ARG A 238 12.60 1.69 -5.89
C ARG A 238 13.15 1.59 -7.29
N MET A 239 12.40 1.01 -8.18
CA MET A 239 12.67 1.03 -9.61
C MET A 239 11.38 1.24 -10.38
N GLU A 240 11.49 1.93 -11.50
CA GLU A 240 10.41 2.15 -12.44
C GLU A 240 10.89 1.88 -13.87
N LEU A 241 10.03 1.29 -14.66
CA LEU A 241 10.27 1.00 -16.06
C LEU A 241 9.06 1.48 -16.87
N ALA A 242 9.26 2.44 -17.78
CA ALA A 242 8.26 2.86 -18.74
C ALA A 242 8.53 2.26 -20.12
N LEU A 243 7.47 1.89 -20.79
CA LEU A 243 7.49 1.22 -22.09
C LEU A 243 6.51 1.90 -23.04
N SER A 244 6.86 1.97 -24.31
CA SER A 244 5.98 2.42 -25.39
C SER A 244 5.96 1.44 -26.56
N ALA A 245 4.77 1.15 -27.10
CA ALA A 245 4.65 0.28 -28.26
C ALA A 245 5.04 0.97 -29.58
N GLN A 246 5.10 2.30 -29.59
CA GLN A 246 5.42 3.12 -30.77
C GLN A 246 6.14 4.41 -30.37
N ASP A 247 6.74 5.08 -31.36
CA ASP A 247 7.24 6.43 -31.16
C ASP A 247 6.10 7.42 -30.98
N ILE A 248 6.25 8.31 -30.00
CA ILE A 248 5.33 9.43 -29.73
C ILE A 248 6.17 10.71 -29.68
N PRO A 249 6.57 11.24 -30.85
CA PRO A 249 7.49 12.38 -30.89
C PRO A 249 6.95 13.65 -30.21
N GLU A 250 5.62 13.78 -30.12
CA GLU A 250 4.98 14.91 -29.42
C GLU A 250 5.25 14.91 -27.91
N LEU A 251 5.64 13.75 -27.35
CA LEU A 251 5.98 13.57 -25.94
C LEU A 251 7.46 13.27 -25.71
N GLY A 252 8.27 13.22 -26.78
CA GLY A 252 9.66 12.81 -26.66
C GLY A 252 9.86 11.33 -26.30
N VAL A 253 8.83 10.49 -26.52
CA VAL A 253 8.80 9.06 -26.16
C VAL A 253 9.12 8.22 -27.38
N GLY A 254 10.12 7.35 -27.27
CA GLY A 254 10.50 6.36 -28.29
C GLY A 254 9.88 4.99 -28.08
N ALA A 255 9.80 4.20 -29.14
CA ALA A 255 9.31 2.83 -29.08
C ALA A 255 10.25 1.92 -28.27
N GLY A 256 9.70 1.04 -27.47
CA GLY A 256 10.42 0.10 -26.63
C GLY A 256 10.49 0.54 -25.18
N ILE A 257 11.68 0.49 -24.58
CA ILE A 257 11.90 1.04 -23.24
C ILE A 257 12.09 2.55 -23.38
N ASP A 258 11.16 3.31 -22.83
CA ASP A 258 11.19 4.77 -22.83
C ASP A 258 12.21 5.27 -21.80
N HIS A 259 11.94 5.00 -20.52
CA HIS A 259 12.88 5.34 -19.45
C HIS A 259 12.94 4.24 -18.38
N PHE A 260 14.01 4.26 -17.62
CA PHE A 260 14.23 3.45 -16.44
C PHE A 260 14.72 4.34 -15.32
N GLU A 261 14.08 4.23 -14.16
CA GLU A 261 14.49 4.90 -12.93
C GLU A 261 14.93 3.88 -11.89
N ALA A 262 15.95 4.24 -11.13
CA ALA A 262 16.37 3.51 -9.94
C ALA A 262 16.67 4.48 -8.80
N GLY A 263 16.01 4.31 -7.69
CA GLY A 263 16.11 5.16 -6.53
C GLY A 263 16.45 4.39 -5.26
N LEU A 264 17.12 5.06 -4.35
CA LEU A 264 17.39 4.57 -3.01
C LEU A 264 17.09 5.67 -2.01
N ARG A 265 16.12 5.44 -1.12
CA ARG A 265 15.69 6.39 -0.11
C ARG A 265 15.98 5.85 1.28
N LEU A 266 16.48 6.69 2.15
CA LEU A 266 16.66 6.40 3.59
C LEU A 266 15.61 7.20 4.35
N ARG A 267 14.59 6.50 4.84
CA ARG A 267 13.41 7.05 5.48
C ARG A 267 13.50 6.86 7.00
N TYR A 268 13.11 7.87 7.76
CA TYR A 268 13.04 7.82 9.21
C TYR A 268 11.60 8.06 9.67
N GLU A 269 10.95 7.01 10.20
CA GLU A 269 9.60 7.11 10.76
C GLU A 269 9.62 7.87 12.09
N LEU A 270 9.18 9.12 12.07
CA LEU A 270 8.92 9.92 13.27
C LEU A 270 7.63 9.45 13.96
N ALA A 271 6.65 9.09 13.15
CA ALA A 271 5.43 8.37 13.49
C ALA A 271 5.13 7.39 12.34
N PRO A 272 4.36 6.32 12.55
CA PRO A 272 3.98 5.41 11.48
C PRO A 272 3.38 6.13 10.26
N GLU A 273 2.64 7.21 10.51
CA GLU A 273 1.93 8.00 9.51
C GLU A 273 2.77 9.11 8.87
N PHE A 274 4.00 9.36 9.37
CA PHE A 274 4.84 10.45 8.87
C PHE A 274 6.33 10.15 8.95
N ALA A 275 6.97 10.17 7.81
CA ALA A 275 8.38 9.82 7.67
C ALA A 275 9.11 10.74 6.66
N PRO A 276 9.97 11.66 7.12
CA PRO A 276 10.92 12.34 6.25
C PRO A 276 11.99 11.37 5.75
N TYR A 277 12.56 11.69 4.59
CA TYR A 277 13.64 10.90 3.99
C TYR A 277 14.60 11.75 3.18
N ILE A 278 15.75 11.15 2.94
CA ILE A 278 16.72 11.61 1.94
C ILE A 278 17.03 10.45 0.99
N GLY A 279 17.43 10.74 -0.22
CA GLY A 279 17.74 9.68 -1.17
C GLY A 279 18.55 10.16 -2.36
N ILE A 280 18.82 9.21 -3.21
CA ILE A 280 19.42 9.41 -4.53
C ILE A 280 18.59 8.65 -5.55
N GLU A 281 18.39 9.26 -6.69
CA GLU A 281 17.66 8.67 -7.82
C GLU A 281 18.45 8.89 -9.10
N GLN A 282 18.41 7.90 -9.95
CA GLN A 282 19.03 7.93 -11.26
C GLN A 282 17.98 7.56 -12.29
N GLU A 283 17.78 8.45 -13.24
CA GLU A 283 16.92 8.27 -14.40
C GLU A 283 17.78 8.07 -15.66
N TRP A 284 17.33 7.20 -16.54
CA TRP A 284 17.88 6.99 -17.88
C TRP A 284 16.76 6.95 -18.91
N LYS A 285 16.72 7.91 -19.82
CA LYS A 285 15.96 7.79 -21.07
C LYS A 285 16.71 6.85 -22.02
N LEU A 286 16.02 5.92 -22.64
CA LEU A 286 16.61 4.83 -23.41
C LEU A 286 16.13 4.83 -24.87
N GLY A 287 16.91 4.21 -25.76
CA GLY A 287 16.54 4.09 -27.18
C GLY A 287 16.28 5.45 -27.84
N ASP A 288 15.20 5.52 -28.60
CA ASP A 288 14.81 6.72 -29.34
C ASP A 288 14.36 7.86 -28.41
N SER A 289 13.88 7.57 -27.18
CA SER A 289 13.60 8.59 -26.15
C SER A 289 14.87 9.37 -25.77
N ALA A 290 16.01 8.67 -25.66
CA ALA A 290 17.29 9.32 -25.40
C ALA A 290 17.74 10.21 -26.57
N ASP A 291 17.39 9.84 -27.79
CA ASP A 291 17.71 10.65 -28.96
C ASP A 291 16.82 11.89 -29.06
N PHE A 292 15.53 11.78 -28.70
CA PHE A 292 14.63 12.92 -28.57
C PHE A 292 15.14 13.91 -27.51
N ALA A 293 15.49 13.43 -26.32
CA ALA A 293 16.04 14.28 -25.26
C ALA A 293 17.29 15.05 -25.71
N ARG A 294 18.23 14.36 -26.38
CA ARG A 294 19.43 15.03 -26.93
C ARG A 294 19.12 16.08 -27.98
N LEU A 295 18.08 15.88 -28.82
CA LEU A 295 17.64 16.85 -29.83
C LEU A 295 17.03 18.09 -29.16
N GLU A 296 16.41 17.96 -28.01
CA GLU A 296 15.87 19.05 -27.20
C GLU A 296 16.93 19.73 -26.33
N GLY A 297 18.12 19.15 -26.25
CA GLY A 297 19.25 19.66 -25.46
C GLY A 297 19.24 19.20 -24.01
N GLU A 298 18.47 18.18 -23.72
CA GLU A 298 18.38 17.53 -22.40
C GLU A 298 19.41 16.41 -22.26
N ASP A 299 19.82 16.13 -21.02
CA ASP A 299 20.67 14.98 -20.72
C ASP A 299 19.76 13.72 -20.52
N PRO A 300 19.95 12.65 -21.31
CA PRO A 300 19.18 11.42 -21.14
C PRO A 300 19.54 10.61 -19.89
N SER A 301 20.47 11.09 -19.07
CA SER A 301 20.92 10.40 -17.86
C SER A 301 21.08 11.39 -16.71
N VAL A 302 20.10 11.44 -15.82
CA VAL A 302 20.02 12.44 -14.76
C VAL A 302 20.14 11.80 -13.39
N THR A 303 21.06 12.30 -12.55
CA THR A 303 21.16 11.92 -11.14
C THR A 303 20.56 13.03 -10.28
N SER A 304 19.64 12.67 -9.40
CA SER A 304 19.00 13.56 -8.46
C SER A 304 19.32 13.18 -7.02
N VAL A 305 19.63 14.16 -6.18
CA VAL A 305 19.57 14.02 -4.74
C VAL A 305 18.20 14.49 -4.28
N VAL A 306 17.49 13.63 -3.55
CA VAL A 306 16.12 13.89 -3.15
C VAL A 306 15.99 14.08 -1.65
N VAL A 307 15.13 15.01 -1.24
CA VAL A 307 14.69 15.20 0.14
C VAL A 307 13.18 15.30 0.13
N GLY A 308 12.51 14.48 0.91
CA GLY A 308 11.08 14.42 0.86
C GLY A 308 10.43 13.92 2.13
N VAL A 309 9.11 13.79 2.05
CA VAL A 309 8.27 13.23 3.11
C VAL A 309 7.30 12.22 2.54
N ARG A 310 7.09 11.13 3.29
CA ARG A 310 6.00 10.17 3.09
C ARG A 310 5.01 10.31 4.24
N PHE A 311 3.73 10.29 3.94
CA PHE A 311 2.68 10.32 4.95
C PHE A 311 1.46 9.53 4.49
N TRP A 312 0.63 9.08 5.45
CA TRP A 312 -0.67 8.45 5.16
C TRP A 312 -1.69 8.71 6.28
N PHE A 313 -2.96 8.60 5.96
CA PHE A 313 -4.08 8.78 6.88
C PHE A 313 -5.22 7.81 6.59
#